data_3ee1cc74046bdfa9854cb831e97c0cd4
#
_entry.id   3ee1cc74046bdfa9854cb831e97c0cd4
#
_cell.length_a   1.000
_cell.length_b   1.000
_cell.length_c   1.000
_cell.angle_alpha   90.00
_cell.angle_beta   90.00
_cell.angle_gamma   90.00
#
_symmetry.space_group_name_H-M   'P 1'
#
loop_
_entity.id
_entity.type
_entity.pdbx_description
1 polymer ?
#
loop_
_entity_poly.entity_id
_entity_poly.type
_entity_poly.pdbx_seq_one_letter_code
_entity_poly.pdbx_strand_id
1 'polypeptide(L)'
;QCAFLALELASYVSPVCVEHVAEQLPRAAWAAPTALLGDAVPFARLARVVDELSSGVSRRWARHPAAAAHAASGDMLLLALSALRIVNDARPVERLPAARFSVAATELPWIMDAYLAWLRHCPSVCDVSWALTLNAKIHIVAWEAQTAMRRASHHAFVHELYADRCAAATARELAAQVGASSGRGGVEQSGSLYVAVRRDAIVADSLAALGPARPTRELHRPLKVAFVGEDAQDTGGLRKEWLLVLCEALQADTALWVDAGETEPSMRGQLWFARPSGKSHDTLERLELLGTALALALFHQLAVPLRLARAVYVLLLAGVQGEPMPCTLDTLALVQPALAMGLAQLLAFDERAEGVSVADAMHVTWSVAQPHGPPVD
;
A
#
# COMPACT_ATOMS: atom_id res chain seq x y z
N GLN A 1 25.60 15.21 15.60
CA GLN A 1 25.09 16.06 16.68
C GLN A 1 25.17 17.54 16.33
N CYS A 2 26.34 18.06 15.90
CA CYS A 2 26.49 19.49 15.57
C CYS A 2 25.52 19.94 14.46
N ALA A 3 25.32 19.16 13.42
CA ALA A 3 24.39 19.49 12.33
C ALA A 3 22.94 19.59 12.85
N PHE A 4 22.50 18.66 13.70
CA PHE A 4 21.18 18.71 14.30
C PHE A 4 21.01 19.92 15.22
N LEU A 5 22.00 20.17 16.09
CA LEU A 5 21.97 21.34 16.98
C LEU A 5 21.92 22.65 16.21
N ALA A 6 22.63 22.76 15.08
CA ALA A 6 22.56 23.92 14.22
C ALA A 6 21.16 24.14 13.63
N LEU A 7 20.52 23.07 13.14
CA LEU A 7 19.14 23.12 12.66
C LEU A 7 18.15 23.43 13.78
N GLU A 8 18.34 22.83 14.94
CA GLU A 8 17.51 23.09 16.12
C GLU A 8 17.59 24.58 16.52
N LEU A 9 18.79 25.12 16.66
CA LEU A 9 18.97 26.54 16.98
C LEU A 9 18.34 27.46 15.92
N ALA A 10 18.52 27.12 14.63
CA ALA A 10 17.90 27.85 13.53
C ALA A 10 16.37 27.82 13.61
N SER A 11 15.76 26.70 14.04
CA SER A 11 14.30 26.57 14.17
C SER A 11 13.67 27.49 15.21
N TYR A 12 14.45 27.93 16.21
CA TYR A 12 14.01 28.91 17.20
C TYR A 12 14.07 30.36 16.68
N VAL A 13 14.89 30.59 15.65
CA VAL A 13 15.06 31.94 15.07
C VAL A 13 14.01 32.22 14.00
N SER A 14 13.98 31.43 12.94
CA SER A 14 12.95 31.48 11.90
C SER A 14 13.03 30.28 10.96
N PRO A 15 11.93 29.93 10.25
CA PRO A 15 11.93 28.90 9.22
C PRO A 15 12.97 29.11 8.12
N VAL A 16 13.21 30.36 7.73
CA VAL A 16 14.22 30.72 6.71
C VAL A 16 15.63 30.39 7.16
N CYS A 17 15.91 30.54 8.47
CA CYS A 17 17.21 30.16 9.03
C CYS A 17 17.45 28.66 8.96
N VAL A 18 16.42 27.82 9.13
CA VAL A 18 16.54 26.36 9.01
C VAL A 18 16.93 25.97 7.57
N GLU A 19 16.28 26.57 6.58
CA GLU A 19 16.60 26.35 5.17
C GLU A 19 18.06 26.72 4.88
N HIS A 20 18.47 27.91 5.29
CA HIS A 20 19.83 28.40 5.07
C HIS A 20 20.90 27.53 5.75
N VAL A 21 20.69 27.13 7.00
CA VAL A 21 21.63 26.27 7.73
C VAL A 21 21.71 24.89 7.07
N ALA A 22 20.59 24.31 6.66
CA ALA A 22 20.59 23.00 6.01
C ALA A 22 21.35 23.03 4.66
N GLU A 23 21.27 24.12 3.90
CA GLU A 23 21.98 24.29 2.63
C GLU A 23 23.49 24.46 2.82
N GLN A 24 23.93 25.06 3.94
CA GLN A 24 25.34 25.30 4.22
C GLN A 24 26.04 24.05 4.81
N LEU A 25 25.30 23.08 5.33
CA LEU A 25 25.89 21.87 5.88
C LEU A 25 26.46 20.95 4.78
N PRO A 26 27.67 20.42 4.95
CA PRO A 26 28.27 19.53 3.95
C PRO A 26 27.48 18.20 3.87
N ARG A 27 27.41 17.63 2.67
CA ARG A 27 26.72 16.33 2.45
C ARG A 27 27.22 15.22 3.40
N ALA A 28 28.51 15.23 3.75
CA ALA A 28 29.07 14.30 4.70
C ALA A 28 28.45 14.36 6.10
N ALA A 29 27.85 15.51 6.48
CA ALA A 29 27.14 15.64 7.74
C ALA A 29 25.88 14.76 7.84
N TRP A 30 25.32 14.34 6.68
CA TRP A 30 24.12 13.52 6.57
C TRP A 30 24.39 12.06 6.20
N ALA A 31 25.67 11.69 5.94
CA ALA A 31 26.06 10.36 5.45
C ALA A 31 25.92 9.23 6.49
N ALA A 32 25.92 9.56 7.80
CA ALA A 32 25.79 8.59 8.89
C ALA A 32 24.81 9.09 9.96
N PRO A 33 23.52 9.17 9.66
CA PRO A 33 22.53 9.80 10.56
C PRO A 33 22.36 9.07 11.90
N THR A 34 22.49 7.74 11.92
CA THR A 34 22.37 6.94 13.15
C THR A 34 23.49 7.20 14.17
N ALA A 35 24.72 7.51 13.70
CA ALA A 35 25.82 7.89 14.58
C ALA A 35 25.67 9.31 15.16
N LEU A 36 24.81 10.15 14.57
CA LEU A 36 24.68 11.56 14.93
C LEU A 36 23.74 11.82 16.10
N LEU A 37 22.72 11.02 16.32
CA LEU A 37 21.59 11.45 17.13
C LEU A 37 21.20 10.49 18.27
N GLY A 38 21.51 9.20 18.23
CA GLY A 38 21.15 8.26 19.29
C GLY A 38 19.83 8.57 20.01
N ASP A 39 19.56 7.96 21.13
CA ASP A 39 18.36 8.23 21.97
C ASP A 39 18.38 9.62 22.65
N ALA A 40 19.42 10.42 22.42
CA ALA A 40 19.68 11.68 23.14
C ALA A 40 18.84 12.87 22.64
N VAL A 41 18.13 12.78 21.50
CA VAL A 41 17.33 13.88 20.98
C VAL A 41 15.90 13.78 21.49
N PRO A 42 15.40 14.76 22.27
CA PRO A 42 14.02 14.79 22.70
C PRO A 42 13.04 14.79 21.53
N PHE A 43 11.96 14.01 21.64
CA PHE A 43 10.93 13.87 20.61
C PHE A 43 10.38 15.23 20.10
N ALA A 44 10.07 16.14 21.02
CA ALA A 44 9.55 17.46 20.66
C ALA A 44 10.52 18.31 19.81
N ARG A 45 11.84 18.13 20.05
CA ARG A 45 12.88 18.83 19.27
C ARG A 45 13.01 18.27 17.87
N LEU A 46 13.02 16.92 17.74
CA LEU A 46 13.01 16.26 16.44
C LEU A 46 11.79 16.67 15.63
N ALA A 47 10.60 16.65 16.25
CA ALA A 47 9.35 17.03 15.61
C ALA A 47 9.40 18.44 15.02
N ARG A 48 9.89 19.42 15.79
CA ARG A 48 10.02 20.80 15.33
C ARG A 48 10.94 20.93 14.11
N VAL A 49 12.12 20.35 14.17
CA VAL A 49 13.09 20.43 13.06
C VAL A 49 12.56 19.77 11.81
N VAL A 50 11.87 18.63 11.94
CA VAL A 50 11.22 17.93 10.80
C VAL A 50 10.13 18.80 10.18
N ASP A 51 9.25 19.39 11.00
CA ASP A 51 8.16 20.24 10.52
C ASP A 51 8.69 21.48 9.75
N GLU A 52 9.74 22.11 10.27
CA GLU A 52 10.36 23.27 9.61
C GLU A 52 11.05 22.89 8.30
N LEU A 53 11.78 21.77 8.26
CA LEU A 53 12.43 21.29 7.04
C LEU A 53 11.40 20.89 5.97
N SER A 54 10.36 20.14 6.32
CA SER A 54 9.32 19.74 5.37
C SER A 54 8.57 20.95 4.81
N SER A 55 8.30 21.94 5.66
CA SER A 55 7.72 23.23 5.26
C SER A 55 8.68 24.04 4.37
N GLY A 56 9.98 24.03 4.66
CA GLY A 56 11.03 24.67 3.88
C GLY A 56 11.14 24.09 2.47
N VAL A 57 11.21 22.75 2.37
CA VAL A 57 11.17 22.04 1.07
C VAL A 57 9.90 22.41 0.31
N SER A 58 8.74 22.40 0.99
CA SER A 58 7.46 22.75 0.38
C SER A 58 7.43 24.16 -0.19
N ARG A 59 7.89 25.15 0.58
CA ARG A 59 7.98 26.56 0.10
C ARG A 59 8.91 26.70 -1.11
N ARG A 60 10.05 26.02 -1.09
CA ARG A 60 11.02 26.04 -2.19
C ARG A 60 10.44 25.44 -3.46
N TRP A 61 9.84 24.26 -3.36
CA TRP A 61 9.25 23.58 -4.51
C TRP A 61 8.02 24.32 -5.08
N ALA A 62 7.22 24.92 -4.22
CA ALA A 62 6.11 25.77 -4.68
C ALA A 62 6.58 26.98 -5.49
N ARG A 63 7.75 27.55 -5.15
CA ARG A 63 8.34 28.68 -5.89
C ARG A 63 9.05 28.27 -7.18
N HIS A 64 9.61 27.05 -7.22
CA HIS A 64 10.43 26.55 -8.32
C HIS A 64 10.02 25.14 -8.75
N PRO A 65 8.82 24.96 -9.33
CA PRO A 65 8.29 23.63 -9.67
C PRO A 65 9.16 22.84 -10.65
N ALA A 66 9.75 23.51 -11.63
CA ALA A 66 10.64 22.86 -12.60
C ALA A 66 11.91 22.30 -11.95
N ALA A 67 12.47 23.00 -10.96
CA ALA A 67 13.60 22.49 -10.18
C ALA A 67 13.21 21.31 -9.30
N ALA A 68 12.01 21.35 -8.71
CA ALA A 68 11.48 20.28 -7.89
C ALA A 68 11.28 18.97 -8.67
N ALA A 69 10.79 19.06 -9.91
CA ALA A 69 10.57 17.90 -10.77
C ALA A 69 11.86 17.12 -11.05
N HIS A 70 13.02 17.78 -11.07
CA HIS A 70 14.32 17.19 -11.41
C HIS A 70 15.31 17.08 -10.24
N ALA A 71 14.99 17.59 -9.05
CA ALA A 71 15.95 17.89 -7.98
C ALA A 71 16.09 16.80 -6.88
N ALA A 72 15.43 15.65 -6.99
CA ALA A 72 15.36 14.67 -5.89
C ALA A 72 16.71 14.25 -5.30
N SER A 73 17.77 14.15 -6.10
CA SER A 73 19.10 13.67 -5.65
C SER A 73 20.04 14.80 -5.18
N GLY A 74 19.69 16.06 -5.41
CA GLY A 74 20.57 17.23 -5.16
C GLY A 74 20.08 18.20 -4.10
N ASP A 75 18.83 18.09 -3.66
CA ASP A 75 18.24 19.01 -2.70
C ASP A 75 18.73 18.74 -1.28
N MET A 76 19.52 19.68 -0.73
CA MET A 76 20.11 19.54 0.61
C MET A 76 19.06 19.49 1.73
N LEU A 77 17.93 20.18 1.57
CA LEU A 77 16.83 20.13 2.54
C LEU A 77 16.18 18.75 2.55
N LEU A 78 15.97 18.18 1.36
CA LEU A 78 15.42 16.82 1.24
C LEU A 78 16.39 15.78 1.79
N LEU A 79 17.70 15.94 1.57
CA LEU A 79 18.72 15.08 2.14
C LEU A 79 18.74 15.15 3.67
N ALA A 80 18.63 16.33 4.24
CA ALA A 80 18.52 16.54 5.69
C ALA A 80 17.27 15.86 6.26
N LEU A 81 16.13 16.05 5.60
CA LEU A 81 14.86 15.44 5.99
C LEU A 81 14.92 13.89 5.91
N SER A 82 15.57 13.36 4.88
CA SER A 82 15.82 11.92 4.72
C SER A 82 16.66 11.36 5.87
N ALA A 83 17.74 12.06 6.25
CA ALA A 83 18.58 11.67 7.37
C ALA A 83 17.82 11.64 8.70
N LEU A 84 17.01 12.67 8.96
CA LEU A 84 16.17 12.72 10.16
C LEU A 84 15.09 11.63 10.18
N ARG A 85 14.57 11.24 9.02
CA ARG A 85 13.64 10.12 8.90
C ARG A 85 14.31 8.82 9.31
N ILE A 86 15.53 8.53 8.82
CA ILE A 86 16.27 7.32 9.22
C ILE A 86 16.50 7.30 10.73
N VAL A 87 16.85 8.44 11.34
CA VAL A 87 16.98 8.56 12.80
C VAL A 87 15.66 8.30 13.51
N ASN A 88 14.56 8.85 13.01
CA ASN A 88 13.23 8.60 13.57
C ASN A 88 12.84 7.11 13.50
N ASP A 89 13.12 6.46 12.36
CA ASP A 89 12.79 5.04 12.15
C ASP A 89 13.63 4.12 13.04
N ALA A 90 14.86 4.54 13.43
CA ALA A 90 15.74 3.83 14.37
C ALA A 90 15.37 4.00 15.85
N ARG A 91 14.43 4.88 16.20
CA ARG A 91 14.04 5.10 17.61
C ARG A 91 13.22 3.92 18.14
N PRO A 92 13.53 3.41 19.33
CA PRO A 92 12.80 2.31 19.95
C PRO A 92 11.41 2.73 20.45
N VAL A 93 11.26 3.99 20.89
CA VAL A 93 10.04 4.55 21.48
C VAL A 93 9.78 5.93 20.89
N GLU A 94 8.52 6.35 20.81
CA GLU A 94 8.10 7.70 20.37
C GLU A 94 8.63 8.07 18.97
N ARG A 95 8.10 7.46 17.93
CA ARG A 95 8.39 7.80 16.52
C ARG A 95 7.42 8.83 16.00
N LEU A 96 7.92 9.78 15.22
CA LEU A 96 7.07 10.68 14.44
C LEU A 96 6.32 9.92 13.36
N PRO A 97 5.04 10.23 13.11
CA PRO A 97 4.29 9.65 12.00
C PRO A 97 4.97 9.96 10.66
N ALA A 98 4.99 8.98 9.75
CA ALA A 98 5.61 9.13 8.42
C ALA A 98 5.05 10.33 7.63
N ALA A 99 3.79 10.71 7.85
CA ALA A 99 3.17 11.86 7.21
C ALA A 99 3.86 13.20 7.53
N ARG A 100 4.56 13.34 8.66
CA ARG A 100 5.30 14.57 8.98
C ARG A 100 6.51 14.82 8.08
N PHE A 101 7.03 13.76 7.46
CA PHE A 101 8.14 13.86 6.52
C PHE A 101 7.68 14.15 5.09
N SER A 102 6.37 14.08 4.81
CA SER A 102 5.86 14.39 3.47
C SER A 102 5.86 15.89 3.18
N VAL A 103 6.01 16.22 1.91
CA VAL A 103 6.15 17.62 1.43
C VAL A 103 4.84 18.07 0.79
N ALA A 104 4.15 19.03 1.40
CA ALA A 104 2.83 19.50 0.95
C ALA A 104 2.83 20.03 -0.50
N ALA A 105 3.94 20.60 -0.98
CA ALA A 105 4.04 21.06 -2.37
C ALA A 105 3.85 19.93 -3.41
N THR A 106 3.96 18.66 -3.02
CA THR A 106 3.69 17.52 -3.92
C THR A 106 2.20 17.39 -4.30
N GLU A 107 1.30 18.10 -3.64
CA GLU A 107 -0.12 18.19 -4.03
C GLU A 107 -0.39 19.13 -5.20
N LEU A 108 0.60 19.91 -5.62
CA LEU A 108 0.48 20.82 -6.74
C LEU A 108 0.50 20.08 -8.08
N PRO A 109 -0.10 20.66 -9.15
CA PRO A 109 -0.23 19.99 -10.45
C PRO A 109 1.07 19.52 -11.09
N TRP A 110 2.20 20.17 -10.80
CA TRP A 110 3.52 19.80 -11.34
C TRP A 110 3.97 18.39 -10.96
N ILE A 111 3.36 17.78 -9.94
CA ILE A 111 3.69 16.40 -9.55
C ILE A 111 3.48 15.40 -10.69
N MET A 112 2.52 15.67 -11.58
CA MET A 112 2.27 14.83 -12.74
C MET A 112 3.40 14.92 -13.77
N ASP A 113 4.00 16.09 -13.93
CA ASP A 113 5.17 16.27 -14.80
C ASP A 113 6.39 15.55 -14.22
N ALA A 114 6.58 15.64 -12.90
CA ALA A 114 7.61 14.90 -12.18
C ALA A 114 7.41 13.38 -12.31
N TYR A 115 6.19 12.90 -12.22
CA TYR A 115 5.87 11.50 -12.40
C TYR A 115 6.11 11.03 -13.85
N LEU A 116 5.72 11.80 -14.85
CA LEU A 116 6.00 11.51 -16.25
C LEU A 116 7.50 11.52 -16.57
N ALA A 117 8.29 12.38 -15.92
CA ALA A 117 9.75 12.37 -16.01
C ALA A 117 10.33 11.09 -15.39
N TRP A 118 9.82 10.69 -14.23
CA TRP A 118 10.19 9.45 -13.55
C TRP A 118 9.95 8.21 -14.42
N LEU A 119 8.80 8.11 -15.09
CA LEU A 119 8.50 7.02 -16.02
C LEU A 119 9.48 6.95 -17.22
N ARG A 120 10.16 8.06 -17.52
CA ARG A 120 11.22 8.14 -18.55
C ARG A 120 12.61 7.91 -17.99
N HIS A 121 12.70 7.40 -16.76
CA HIS A 121 13.96 7.19 -16.02
C HIS A 121 14.76 8.48 -15.77
N CYS A 122 14.09 9.64 -15.75
CA CYS A 122 14.72 10.88 -15.32
C CYS A 122 14.64 11.00 -13.79
N PRO A 123 15.68 11.53 -13.13
CA PRO A 123 15.64 11.80 -11.70
C PRO A 123 14.45 12.67 -11.32
N SER A 124 13.70 12.26 -10.30
CA SER A 124 12.45 12.93 -9.93
C SER A 124 12.20 12.79 -8.42
N VAL A 125 11.35 13.67 -7.87
CA VAL A 125 10.85 13.53 -6.50
C VAL A 125 10.14 12.18 -6.28
N CYS A 126 9.66 11.53 -7.32
CA CYS A 126 9.04 10.20 -7.24
C CYS A 126 10.03 9.09 -6.83
N ASP A 127 11.35 9.30 -6.99
CA ASP A 127 12.39 8.40 -6.45
C ASP A 127 12.37 8.41 -4.90
N VAL A 128 11.80 9.45 -4.31
CA VAL A 128 11.71 9.65 -2.86
C VAL A 128 10.24 9.55 -2.44
N SER A 129 9.67 8.35 -2.59
CA SER A 129 8.24 8.08 -2.41
C SER A 129 7.66 8.50 -1.05
N TRP A 130 8.48 8.54 0.01
CA TRP A 130 8.07 8.99 1.34
C TRP A 130 7.83 10.51 1.41
N ALA A 131 8.45 11.31 0.53
CA ALA A 131 8.23 12.76 0.47
C ALA A 131 6.88 13.12 -0.16
N LEU A 132 6.28 12.20 -0.93
CA LEU A 132 4.96 12.38 -1.53
C LEU A 132 3.86 12.30 -0.47
N THR A 133 2.93 13.26 -0.47
CA THR A 133 1.72 13.18 0.35
C THR A 133 0.82 12.04 -0.12
N LEU A 134 -0.10 11.59 0.74
CA LEU A 134 -1.08 10.59 0.37
C LEU A 134 -1.93 11.04 -0.83
N ASN A 135 -2.34 12.32 -0.86
CA ASN A 135 -3.11 12.88 -1.97
C ASN A 135 -2.33 12.81 -3.29
N ALA A 136 -1.04 13.18 -3.28
CA ALA A 136 -0.20 13.07 -4.47
C ALA A 136 -0.13 11.63 -4.99
N LYS A 137 0.05 10.65 -4.11
CA LYS A 137 0.05 9.22 -4.46
C LYS A 137 -1.29 8.78 -5.04
N ILE A 138 -2.40 9.21 -4.45
CA ILE A 138 -3.75 8.90 -4.95
C ILE A 138 -3.94 9.47 -6.36
N HIS A 139 -3.51 10.71 -6.61
CA HIS A 139 -3.60 11.33 -7.93
C HIS A 139 -2.78 10.59 -8.98
N ILE A 140 -1.56 10.18 -8.65
CA ILE A 140 -0.71 9.38 -9.55
C ILE A 140 -1.38 8.06 -9.89
N VAL A 141 -1.82 7.30 -8.87
CA VAL A 141 -2.49 6.01 -9.06
C VAL A 141 -3.78 6.15 -9.87
N ALA A 142 -4.56 7.21 -9.61
CA ALA A 142 -5.79 7.51 -10.37
C ALA A 142 -5.50 7.74 -11.86
N TRP A 143 -4.46 8.53 -12.15
CA TRP A 143 -4.05 8.79 -13.52
C TRP A 143 -3.54 7.54 -14.25
N GLU A 144 -2.73 6.71 -13.56
CA GLU A 144 -2.27 5.42 -14.09
C GLU A 144 -3.44 4.50 -14.42
N ALA A 145 -4.37 4.35 -13.45
CA ALA A 145 -5.55 3.51 -13.62
C ALA A 145 -6.41 3.96 -14.81
N GLN A 146 -6.68 5.27 -14.92
CA GLN A 146 -7.42 5.82 -16.05
C GLN A 146 -6.71 5.59 -17.39
N THR A 147 -5.38 5.75 -17.41
CA THR A 147 -4.57 5.55 -18.60
C THR A 147 -4.56 4.07 -19.00
N ALA A 148 -4.43 3.16 -18.04
CA ALA A 148 -4.50 1.72 -18.26
C ALA A 148 -5.90 1.29 -18.76
N MET A 149 -6.97 1.82 -18.16
CA MET A 149 -8.35 1.58 -18.61
C MET A 149 -8.57 2.01 -20.05
N ARG A 150 -8.12 3.21 -20.42
CA ARG A 150 -8.26 3.70 -21.81
C ARG A 150 -7.52 2.79 -22.80
N ARG A 151 -6.30 2.36 -22.45
CA ARG A 151 -5.52 1.43 -23.29
C ARG A 151 -6.20 0.07 -23.40
N ALA A 152 -6.69 -0.49 -22.31
CA ALA A 152 -7.38 -1.78 -22.29
C ALA A 152 -8.67 -1.74 -23.09
N SER A 153 -9.47 -0.68 -22.95
CA SER A 153 -10.72 -0.49 -23.73
C SER A 153 -10.44 -0.34 -25.22
N HIS A 154 -9.42 0.47 -25.57
CA HIS A 154 -9.04 0.67 -26.96
C HIS A 154 -8.53 -0.64 -27.59
N HIS A 155 -7.69 -1.37 -26.86
CA HIS A 155 -7.18 -2.67 -27.34
C HIS A 155 -8.31 -3.69 -27.55
N ALA A 156 -9.25 -3.76 -26.60
CA ALA A 156 -10.42 -4.64 -26.72
C ALA A 156 -11.27 -4.27 -27.93
N PHE A 157 -11.54 -2.98 -28.15
CA PHE A 157 -12.29 -2.47 -29.28
C PHE A 157 -11.62 -2.79 -30.64
N VAL A 158 -10.30 -2.56 -30.73
CA VAL A 158 -9.53 -2.89 -31.94
C VAL A 158 -9.55 -4.38 -32.20
N HIS A 159 -9.34 -5.20 -31.17
CA HIS A 159 -9.36 -6.66 -31.30
C HIS A 159 -10.72 -7.17 -31.81
N GLU A 160 -11.81 -6.60 -31.30
CA GLU A 160 -13.17 -6.94 -31.75
C GLU A 160 -13.42 -6.55 -33.21
N LEU A 161 -13.01 -5.32 -33.59
CA LEU A 161 -13.11 -4.89 -35.01
C LEU A 161 -12.36 -5.82 -35.95
N TYR A 162 -11.20 -6.34 -35.54
CA TYR A 162 -10.46 -7.31 -36.33
C TYR A 162 -11.12 -8.69 -36.32
N ALA A 163 -11.63 -9.14 -35.16
CA ALA A 163 -12.35 -10.41 -35.06
C ALA A 163 -13.62 -10.38 -35.88
N ASP A 164 -14.41 -9.30 -35.87
CA ASP A 164 -15.60 -9.12 -36.69
C ASP A 164 -15.26 -9.08 -38.19
N ARG A 165 -14.15 -8.46 -38.56
CA ARG A 165 -13.70 -8.45 -39.96
C ARG A 165 -13.25 -9.83 -40.43
N CYS A 166 -12.51 -10.56 -39.59
CA CYS A 166 -12.09 -11.94 -39.88
C CYS A 166 -13.30 -12.89 -39.94
N ALA A 167 -14.23 -12.75 -38.96
CA ALA A 167 -15.47 -13.51 -38.96
C ALA A 167 -16.37 -13.17 -40.17
N ALA A 168 -16.45 -11.90 -40.56
CA ALA A 168 -17.18 -11.47 -41.75
C ALA A 168 -16.52 -11.92 -43.07
N ALA A 169 -15.18 -12.01 -43.08
CA ALA A 169 -14.46 -12.56 -44.24
C ALA A 169 -14.70 -14.07 -44.36
N THR A 170 -14.54 -14.81 -43.26
CA THR A 170 -14.83 -16.25 -43.19
C THR A 170 -16.32 -16.55 -43.37
N ALA A 171 -17.22 -15.71 -42.83
CA ALA A 171 -18.65 -15.86 -43.07
C ALA A 171 -19.05 -15.55 -44.52
N ARG A 172 -18.36 -14.63 -45.20
CA ARG A 172 -18.57 -14.40 -46.66
C ARG A 172 -18.07 -15.57 -47.50
N GLU A 173 -16.97 -16.21 -47.11
CA GLU A 173 -16.48 -17.44 -47.73
C GLU A 173 -17.42 -18.63 -47.44
N LEU A 174 -17.93 -18.76 -46.20
CA LEU A 174 -18.93 -19.76 -45.84
C LEU A 174 -20.31 -19.43 -46.39
N ALA A 175 -20.74 -18.17 -46.42
CA ALA A 175 -22.04 -17.76 -46.99
C ALA A 175 -22.08 -17.86 -48.50
N ALA A 176 -20.93 -17.89 -49.17
CA ALA A 176 -20.82 -18.33 -50.56
C ALA A 176 -21.07 -19.84 -50.70
N GLN A 177 -20.98 -20.60 -49.60
CA GLN A 177 -21.23 -22.05 -49.56
C GLN A 177 -22.56 -22.46 -48.90
N VAL A 178 -23.12 -21.63 -47.98
CA VAL A 178 -24.37 -21.94 -47.23
C VAL A 178 -25.10 -20.66 -46.84
N GLY A 179 -26.21 -20.37 -47.49
CA GLY A 179 -27.04 -19.20 -47.18
C GLY A 179 -27.69 -19.28 -45.78
N ALA A 180 -27.28 -18.46 -44.82
CA ALA A 180 -28.04 -18.20 -43.59
C ALA A 180 -27.60 -16.90 -42.91
N SER A 181 -28.58 -16.12 -42.49
CA SER A 181 -28.48 -14.89 -41.70
C SER A 181 -28.35 -15.17 -40.20
N SER A 182 -27.49 -14.47 -39.46
CA SER A 182 -27.53 -14.46 -38.01
C SER A 182 -27.33 -13.05 -37.44
N GLY A 183 -28.06 -12.80 -36.36
CA GLY A 183 -28.37 -11.51 -35.82
C GLY A 183 -27.26 -10.83 -35.03
N ARG A 184 -27.40 -9.51 -34.97
CA ARG A 184 -26.58 -8.59 -34.18
C ARG A 184 -27.05 -8.58 -32.71
N GLY A 185 -26.19 -8.93 -31.79
CA GLY A 185 -26.38 -8.70 -30.38
C GLY A 185 -25.05 -8.82 -29.66
N GLY A 186 -24.47 -7.72 -29.17
CA GLY A 186 -23.33 -7.82 -28.29
C GLY A 186 -22.25 -6.74 -28.32
N VAL A 187 -22.41 -5.63 -29.04
CA VAL A 187 -21.33 -4.63 -29.23
C VAL A 187 -21.03 -3.79 -27.95
N GLU A 188 -21.95 -3.69 -27.00
CA GLU A 188 -21.76 -2.85 -25.78
C GLU A 188 -20.99 -3.53 -24.64
N GLN A 189 -20.78 -4.85 -24.69
CA GLN A 189 -20.17 -5.59 -23.55
C GLN A 189 -18.68 -5.86 -23.70
N SER A 190 -18.13 -5.81 -24.89
CA SER A 190 -16.79 -6.32 -25.20
C SER A 190 -15.62 -5.51 -24.62
N GLY A 191 -15.79 -4.20 -24.40
CA GLY A 191 -14.75 -3.33 -23.85
C GLY A 191 -14.69 -3.24 -22.32
N SER A 192 -15.60 -3.92 -21.59
CA SER A 192 -15.76 -3.82 -20.14
C SER A 192 -15.47 -5.16 -19.45
N LEU A 193 -15.04 -5.09 -18.21
CA LEU A 193 -14.99 -6.22 -17.29
C LEU A 193 -16.39 -6.37 -16.68
N TYR A 194 -17.13 -7.38 -17.14
CA TYR A 194 -18.49 -7.62 -16.68
C TYR A 194 -18.52 -8.69 -15.60
N VAL A 195 -19.15 -8.38 -14.46
CA VAL A 195 -19.31 -9.25 -13.30
C VAL A 195 -20.79 -9.35 -12.97
N ALA A 196 -21.40 -10.51 -13.25
CA ALA A 196 -22.78 -10.82 -12.89
C ALA A 196 -22.77 -11.74 -11.66
N VAL A 197 -23.45 -11.33 -10.59
CA VAL A 197 -23.44 -12.05 -9.32
C VAL A 197 -24.83 -12.13 -8.71
N ARG A 198 -25.10 -13.22 -8.01
CA ARG A 198 -26.24 -13.35 -7.11
C ARG A 198 -25.85 -12.91 -5.72
N ARG A 199 -26.76 -12.28 -4.99
CA ARG A 199 -26.48 -11.79 -3.62
C ARG A 199 -26.17 -12.92 -2.63
N ASP A 200 -26.89 -14.03 -2.76
CA ASP A 200 -26.73 -15.24 -1.92
C ASP A 200 -25.50 -16.08 -2.27
N ALA A 201 -24.92 -15.88 -3.47
CA ALA A 201 -23.77 -16.65 -3.94
C ALA A 201 -22.58 -15.72 -4.35
N ILE A 202 -22.47 -14.55 -3.73
CA ILE A 202 -21.56 -13.45 -4.16
C ILE A 202 -20.11 -13.89 -4.24
N VAL A 203 -19.61 -14.69 -3.30
CA VAL A 203 -18.21 -15.17 -3.30
C VAL A 203 -18.00 -16.17 -4.44
N ALA A 204 -18.90 -17.14 -4.60
CA ALA A 204 -18.77 -18.16 -5.63
C ALA A 204 -18.88 -17.56 -7.05
N ASP A 205 -19.85 -16.68 -7.26
CA ASP A 205 -20.06 -16.02 -8.56
C ASP A 205 -18.91 -15.05 -8.89
N SER A 206 -18.37 -14.36 -7.87
CA SER A 206 -17.18 -13.50 -8.05
C SER A 206 -15.92 -14.31 -8.34
N LEU A 207 -15.72 -15.47 -7.69
CA LEU A 207 -14.64 -16.42 -8.02
C LEU A 207 -14.74 -16.91 -9.46
N ALA A 208 -15.93 -17.28 -9.91
CA ALA A 208 -16.16 -17.69 -11.29
C ALA A 208 -15.85 -16.56 -12.29
N ALA A 209 -16.20 -15.32 -11.93
CA ALA A 209 -15.99 -14.16 -12.81
C ALA A 209 -14.55 -13.65 -12.82
N LEU A 210 -13.84 -13.70 -11.67
CA LEU A 210 -12.55 -13.04 -11.45
C LEU A 210 -11.42 -14.00 -11.05
N GLY A 211 -11.68 -15.30 -11.05
CA GLY A 211 -10.74 -16.32 -10.62
C GLY A 211 -9.40 -16.32 -11.38
N PRO A 212 -8.41 -17.07 -10.91
CA PRO A 212 -7.01 -17.02 -11.37
C PRO A 212 -6.84 -17.37 -12.86
N ALA A 213 -7.83 -18.00 -13.48
CA ALA A 213 -7.83 -18.28 -14.92
C ALA A 213 -8.05 -17.02 -15.78
N ARG A 214 -8.50 -15.90 -15.22
CA ARG A 214 -8.77 -14.68 -15.98
C ARG A 214 -7.48 -13.93 -16.29
N PRO A 215 -7.24 -13.55 -17.57
CA PRO A 215 -6.05 -12.77 -17.94
C PRO A 215 -6.01 -11.41 -17.22
N THR A 216 -4.90 -11.05 -16.60
CA THR A 216 -4.70 -9.77 -15.88
C THR A 216 -5.04 -8.54 -16.73
N ARG A 217 -4.78 -8.60 -18.06
CA ARG A 217 -5.13 -7.52 -19.01
C ARG A 217 -6.64 -7.19 -19.03
N GLU A 218 -7.50 -8.16 -18.70
CA GLU A 218 -8.94 -7.94 -18.67
C GLU A 218 -9.39 -7.22 -17.41
N LEU A 219 -8.66 -7.39 -16.30
CA LEU A 219 -8.91 -6.69 -15.03
C LEU A 219 -8.67 -5.17 -15.16
N HIS A 220 -7.92 -4.73 -16.16
CA HIS A 220 -7.71 -3.30 -16.45
C HIS A 220 -8.87 -2.66 -17.24
N ARG A 221 -9.89 -3.41 -17.65
CA ARG A 221 -11.07 -2.85 -18.32
C ARG A 221 -12.00 -2.13 -17.33
N PRO A 222 -12.81 -1.19 -17.80
CA PRO A 222 -13.87 -0.60 -16.98
C PRO A 222 -14.78 -1.66 -16.38
N LEU A 223 -14.92 -1.67 -15.05
CA LEU A 223 -15.74 -2.63 -14.33
C LEU A 223 -17.22 -2.28 -14.48
N LYS A 224 -18.04 -3.25 -14.87
CA LYS A 224 -19.50 -3.20 -14.84
C LYS A 224 -20.04 -4.38 -14.03
N VAL A 225 -20.94 -4.10 -13.11
CA VAL A 225 -21.54 -5.10 -12.22
C VAL A 225 -23.04 -5.16 -12.42
N ALA A 226 -23.57 -6.37 -12.39
CA ALA A 226 -25.01 -6.61 -12.36
C ALA A 226 -25.34 -7.64 -11.27
N PHE A 227 -26.39 -7.37 -10.51
CA PHE A 227 -26.99 -8.36 -9.63
C PHE A 227 -28.05 -9.14 -10.42
N VAL A 228 -27.91 -10.46 -10.45
CA VAL A 228 -28.83 -11.33 -11.19
C VAL A 228 -30.23 -11.24 -10.57
N GLY A 229 -31.22 -10.93 -11.42
CA GLY A 229 -32.62 -10.75 -11.00
C GLY A 229 -32.98 -9.33 -10.59
N GLU A 230 -32.06 -8.36 -10.67
CA GLU A 230 -32.30 -6.96 -10.42
C GLU A 230 -32.25 -6.15 -11.73
N ASP A 231 -33.28 -5.32 -11.95
CA ASP A 231 -33.38 -4.50 -13.15
C ASP A 231 -32.73 -3.13 -12.91
N ALA A 232 -31.40 -3.11 -12.77
CA ALA A 232 -30.63 -1.91 -12.47
C ALA A 232 -29.44 -1.73 -13.43
N GLN A 233 -29.27 -0.51 -13.98
CA GLN A 233 -28.08 -0.15 -14.74
C GLN A 233 -26.95 0.33 -13.83
N ASP A 234 -25.74 -0.19 -14.02
CA ASP A 234 -24.56 0.25 -13.26
C ASP A 234 -24.10 1.65 -13.69
N THR A 235 -24.58 2.66 -12.98
CA THR A 235 -24.10 4.05 -13.06
C THR A 235 -22.95 4.32 -12.06
N GLY A 236 -22.35 3.27 -11.49
CA GLY A 236 -21.26 3.33 -10.50
C GLY A 236 -21.70 2.94 -9.08
N GLY A 237 -23.00 2.81 -8.81
CA GLY A 237 -23.55 2.36 -7.53
C GLY A 237 -23.36 0.87 -7.32
N LEU A 238 -23.72 0.06 -8.33
CA LEU A 238 -23.70 -1.40 -8.23
C LEU A 238 -22.29 -1.97 -8.00
N ARG A 239 -21.26 -1.41 -8.61
CA ARG A 239 -19.89 -1.85 -8.35
C ARG A 239 -19.39 -1.50 -6.94
N LYS A 240 -19.83 -0.38 -6.35
CA LYS A 240 -19.55 -0.05 -4.94
C LYS A 240 -20.26 -1.03 -4.01
N GLU A 241 -21.53 -1.31 -4.27
CA GLU A 241 -22.32 -2.23 -3.50
C GLU A 241 -21.78 -3.66 -3.59
N TRP A 242 -21.46 -4.14 -4.81
CA TRP A 242 -20.86 -5.45 -5.01
C TRP A 242 -19.56 -5.61 -4.21
N LEU A 243 -18.67 -4.60 -4.30
CA LEU A 243 -17.38 -4.64 -3.62
C LEU A 243 -17.55 -4.62 -2.09
N LEU A 244 -18.51 -3.84 -1.58
CA LEU A 244 -18.85 -3.80 -0.16
C LEU A 244 -19.32 -5.17 0.32
N VAL A 245 -20.35 -5.74 -0.33
CA VAL A 245 -20.94 -7.03 0.07
C VAL A 245 -19.93 -8.18 -0.08
N LEU A 246 -19.11 -8.18 -1.15
CA LEU A 246 -18.06 -9.17 -1.33
C LEU A 246 -17.01 -9.10 -0.21
N CYS A 247 -16.53 -7.90 0.11
CA CYS A 247 -15.54 -7.73 1.17
C CYS A 247 -16.10 -8.05 2.56
N GLU A 248 -17.36 -7.74 2.82
CA GLU A 248 -18.04 -8.14 4.05
C GLU A 248 -18.14 -9.66 4.16
N ALA A 249 -18.54 -10.35 3.09
CA ALA A 249 -18.62 -11.81 3.05
C ALA A 249 -17.26 -12.48 3.26
N LEU A 250 -16.21 -11.96 2.60
CA LEU A 250 -14.85 -12.49 2.75
C LEU A 250 -14.25 -12.20 4.13
N GLN A 251 -14.59 -11.06 4.78
CA GLN A 251 -14.15 -10.74 6.13
C GLN A 251 -14.87 -11.55 7.21
N ALA A 252 -16.09 -12.00 6.94
CA ALA A 252 -16.84 -12.86 7.85
C ALA A 252 -16.39 -14.32 7.81
N ASP A 253 -15.54 -14.70 6.86
CA ASP A 253 -15.07 -16.09 6.70
C ASP A 253 -14.03 -16.44 7.77
N THR A 254 -14.43 -17.25 8.75
CA THR A 254 -13.58 -17.71 9.86
C THR A 254 -12.49 -18.68 9.41
N ALA A 255 -12.57 -19.25 8.19
CA ALA A 255 -11.49 -20.04 7.62
C ALA A 255 -10.33 -19.17 7.13
N LEU A 256 -10.58 -17.89 6.83
CA LEU A 256 -9.58 -16.92 6.40
C LEU A 256 -9.02 -16.11 7.57
N TRP A 257 -9.87 -15.73 8.52
CA TRP A 257 -9.57 -14.69 9.50
C TRP A 257 -9.92 -15.08 10.94
N VAL A 258 -9.11 -14.53 11.83
CA VAL A 258 -9.38 -14.43 13.27
C VAL A 258 -9.32 -12.97 13.70
N ASP A 259 -10.09 -12.60 14.72
CA ASP A 259 -9.95 -11.27 15.34
C ASP A 259 -8.63 -11.23 16.12
N ALA A 260 -7.72 -10.34 15.75
CA ALA A 260 -6.46 -10.16 16.46
C ALA A 260 -6.68 -9.75 17.93
N GLY A 261 -7.84 -9.19 18.26
CA GLY A 261 -8.25 -8.83 19.61
C GLY A 261 -8.56 -10.02 20.52
N GLU A 262 -8.66 -11.26 20.00
CA GLU A 262 -8.78 -12.45 20.84
C GLU A 262 -7.52 -12.71 21.66
N THR A 263 -6.34 -12.43 21.07
CA THR A 263 -5.05 -12.55 21.73
C THR A 263 -4.51 -11.24 22.27
N GLU A 264 -4.87 -10.12 21.66
CA GLU A 264 -4.39 -8.78 21.98
C GLU A 264 -5.56 -7.78 22.03
N PRO A 265 -6.07 -7.42 23.23
CA PRO A 265 -7.25 -6.56 23.36
C PRO A 265 -7.15 -5.19 22.66
N SER A 266 -5.93 -4.66 22.51
CA SER A 266 -5.68 -3.40 21.78
C SER A 266 -5.93 -3.50 20.29
N MET A 267 -5.99 -4.72 19.74
CA MET A 267 -6.20 -5.02 18.32
C MET A 267 -7.64 -5.46 18.02
N ARG A 268 -8.56 -5.32 18.96
CA ARG A 268 -9.96 -5.73 18.81
C ARG A 268 -10.60 -5.17 17.54
N GLY A 269 -11.24 -6.05 16.78
CA GLY A 269 -11.89 -5.73 15.52
C GLY A 269 -10.95 -5.66 14.32
N GLN A 270 -9.65 -5.92 14.48
CA GLN A 270 -8.71 -6.07 13.38
C GLN A 270 -8.56 -7.55 13.03
N LEU A 271 -8.57 -7.86 11.74
CA LEU A 271 -8.49 -9.22 11.24
C LEU A 271 -7.04 -9.61 10.93
N TRP A 272 -6.66 -10.79 11.42
CA TRP A 272 -5.41 -11.45 11.10
C TRP A 272 -5.69 -12.81 10.47
N PHE A 273 -4.74 -13.37 9.75
CA PHE A 273 -4.90 -14.66 9.08
C PHE A 273 -5.24 -15.76 10.10
N ALA A 274 -6.27 -16.53 9.80
CA ALA A 274 -6.56 -17.76 10.52
C ALA A 274 -5.43 -18.78 10.28
N ARG A 275 -5.17 -19.62 11.27
CA ARG A 275 -4.20 -20.71 11.12
C ARG A 275 -4.71 -21.71 10.08
N PRO A 276 -3.96 -21.96 9.00
CA PRO A 276 -4.43 -22.90 8.00
C PRO A 276 -4.56 -24.32 8.62
N SER A 277 -5.75 -24.87 8.61
CA SER A 277 -6.05 -26.25 9.02
C SER A 277 -5.65 -27.27 7.93
N GLY A 278 -4.66 -26.97 7.13
CA GLY A 278 -4.19 -27.68 5.95
C GLY A 278 -4.08 -26.74 4.74
N LYS A 279 -3.44 -27.19 3.68
CA LYS A 279 -3.39 -26.45 2.39
C LYS A 279 -4.73 -26.64 1.68
N SER A 280 -5.77 -25.92 2.09
CA SER A 280 -7.03 -25.90 1.35
C SER A 280 -6.88 -25.02 0.12
N HIS A 281 -7.05 -25.57 -1.06
CA HIS A 281 -7.05 -24.82 -2.33
C HIS A 281 -8.12 -23.73 -2.31
N ASP A 282 -9.29 -24.02 -1.78
CA ASP A 282 -10.41 -23.09 -1.62
C ASP A 282 -10.04 -21.85 -0.77
N THR A 283 -9.27 -22.02 0.31
CA THR A 283 -8.78 -20.89 1.11
C THR A 283 -7.87 -19.95 0.32
N LEU A 284 -6.97 -20.51 -0.50
CA LEU A 284 -6.08 -19.72 -1.35
C LEU A 284 -6.85 -18.96 -2.43
N GLU A 285 -7.80 -19.61 -3.10
CA GLU A 285 -8.64 -18.96 -4.12
C GLU A 285 -9.44 -17.80 -3.55
N ARG A 286 -9.98 -17.91 -2.34
CA ARG A 286 -10.69 -16.82 -1.65
C ARG A 286 -9.75 -15.66 -1.27
N LEU A 287 -8.52 -15.95 -0.83
CA LEU A 287 -7.51 -14.91 -0.58
C LEU A 287 -7.07 -14.22 -1.87
N GLU A 288 -6.91 -14.96 -2.97
CA GLU A 288 -6.64 -14.40 -4.29
C GLU A 288 -7.80 -13.51 -4.79
N LEU A 289 -9.05 -13.95 -4.56
CA LEU A 289 -10.22 -13.14 -4.86
C LEU A 289 -10.22 -11.84 -4.05
N LEU A 290 -9.91 -11.88 -2.76
CA LEU A 290 -9.79 -10.68 -1.93
C LEU A 290 -8.69 -9.76 -2.47
N GLY A 291 -7.51 -10.30 -2.81
CA GLY A 291 -6.43 -9.54 -3.43
C GLY A 291 -6.87 -8.86 -4.74
N THR A 292 -7.59 -9.59 -5.59
CA THR A 292 -8.17 -9.06 -6.84
C THR A 292 -9.22 -7.97 -6.57
N ALA A 293 -10.09 -8.17 -5.58
CA ALA A 293 -11.09 -7.18 -5.18
C ALA A 293 -10.43 -5.89 -4.67
N LEU A 294 -9.36 -6.02 -3.85
CA LEU A 294 -8.56 -4.88 -3.38
C LEU A 294 -7.88 -4.13 -4.54
N ALA A 295 -7.29 -4.86 -5.48
CA ALA A 295 -6.68 -4.28 -6.67
C ALA A 295 -7.71 -3.52 -7.51
N LEU A 296 -8.90 -4.11 -7.75
CA LEU A 296 -10.01 -3.45 -8.44
C LEU A 296 -10.53 -2.23 -7.68
N ALA A 297 -10.61 -2.31 -6.33
CA ALA A 297 -11.00 -1.16 -5.50
C ALA A 297 -10.05 0.01 -5.70
N LEU A 298 -8.74 -0.24 -5.61
CA LEU A 298 -7.71 0.78 -5.82
C LEU A 298 -7.75 1.32 -7.26
N PHE A 299 -7.85 0.42 -8.24
CA PHE A 299 -7.86 0.77 -9.66
C PHE A 299 -9.09 1.61 -10.06
N HIS A 300 -10.25 1.31 -9.50
CA HIS A 300 -11.50 2.05 -9.74
C HIS A 300 -11.77 3.16 -8.72
N GLN A 301 -10.81 3.45 -7.82
CA GLN A 301 -10.93 4.49 -6.79
C GLN A 301 -12.15 4.28 -5.87
N LEU A 302 -12.44 3.03 -5.52
CA LEU A 302 -13.55 2.66 -4.64
C LEU A 302 -13.05 2.47 -3.21
N ALA A 303 -13.71 3.11 -2.25
CA ALA A 303 -13.43 2.89 -0.84
C ALA A 303 -14.04 1.57 -0.37
N VAL A 304 -13.28 0.79 0.38
CA VAL A 304 -13.71 -0.50 0.96
C VAL A 304 -13.46 -0.51 2.45
N PRO A 305 -14.43 -0.89 3.29
CA PRO A 305 -14.25 -0.98 4.73
C PRO A 305 -13.54 -2.28 5.10
N LEU A 306 -12.21 -2.27 5.03
CA LEU A 306 -11.39 -3.42 5.43
C LEU A 306 -10.86 -3.24 6.85
N ARG A 307 -11.03 -4.28 7.67
CA ARG A 307 -10.57 -4.33 9.05
C ARG A 307 -9.30 -5.18 9.22
N LEU A 308 -8.44 -5.18 8.21
CA LEU A 308 -7.20 -5.96 8.24
C LEU A 308 -6.18 -5.31 9.17
N ALA A 309 -5.47 -6.13 9.95
CA ALA A 309 -4.36 -5.68 10.77
C ALA A 309 -3.27 -5.04 9.90
N ARG A 310 -2.61 -4.00 10.43
CA ARG A 310 -1.60 -3.23 9.68
C ARG A 310 -0.49 -4.12 9.12
N ALA A 311 -0.14 -5.19 9.79
CA ALA A 311 0.86 -6.15 9.34
C ALA A 311 0.49 -6.82 8.00
N VAL A 312 -0.80 -7.00 7.68
CA VAL A 312 -1.24 -7.54 6.37
C VAL A 312 -0.78 -6.63 5.23
N TYR A 313 -0.88 -5.30 5.41
CA TYR A 313 -0.41 -4.35 4.40
C TYR A 313 1.12 -4.34 4.27
N VAL A 314 1.85 -4.56 5.36
CA VAL A 314 3.32 -4.74 5.32
C VAL A 314 3.69 -5.99 4.53
N LEU A 315 2.98 -7.11 4.75
CA LEU A 315 3.13 -8.34 3.97
C LEU A 315 2.87 -8.14 2.48
N LEU A 316 1.78 -7.44 2.13
CA LEU A 316 1.45 -7.14 0.74
C LEU A 316 2.56 -6.32 0.05
N LEU A 317 3.09 -5.31 0.75
CA LEU A 317 4.18 -4.49 0.22
C LEU A 317 5.48 -5.29 0.05
N ALA A 318 5.84 -6.11 1.03
CA ALA A 318 7.01 -7.00 0.93
C ALA A 318 6.86 -7.99 -0.24
N GLY A 319 5.68 -8.59 -0.39
CA GLY A 319 5.38 -9.52 -1.50
C GLY A 319 5.50 -8.85 -2.88
N VAL A 320 5.06 -7.61 -3.03
CA VAL A 320 5.22 -6.83 -4.28
C VAL A 320 6.71 -6.56 -4.58
N GLN A 321 7.53 -6.34 -3.55
CA GLN A 321 8.96 -6.12 -3.69
C GLN A 321 9.76 -7.41 -3.88
N GLY A 322 9.11 -8.57 -3.72
CA GLY A 322 9.78 -9.88 -3.77
C GLY A 322 10.65 -10.14 -2.53
N GLU A 323 10.45 -9.38 -1.47
CA GLU A 323 11.22 -9.51 -0.23
C GLU A 323 10.42 -10.31 0.81
N PRO A 324 11.08 -11.13 1.64
CA PRO A 324 10.42 -11.77 2.76
C PRO A 324 9.99 -10.71 3.78
N MET A 325 8.87 -10.97 4.47
CA MET A 325 8.46 -10.10 5.59
C MET A 325 9.58 -10.04 6.63
N PRO A 326 10.00 -8.84 7.05
CA PRO A 326 11.01 -8.73 8.10
C PRO A 326 10.46 -9.30 9.43
N CYS A 327 11.11 -10.34 9.96
CA CYS A 327 10.79 -10.91 11.27
C CYS A 327 11.48 -10.08 12.37
N THR A 328 10.90 -8.92 12.70
CA THR A 328 11.40 -8.00 13.72
C THR A 328 10.36 -7.79 14.83
N LEU A 329 10.80 -7.30 15.98
CA LEU A 329 9.86 -6.90 17.05
C LEU A 329 8.89 -5.81 16.57
N ASP A 330 9.31 -4.93 15.68
CA ASP A 330 8.45 -3.90 15.11
C ASP A 330 7.31 -4.49 14.27
N THR A 331 7.59 -5.51 13.46
CA THR A 331 6.55 -6.20 12.69
C THR A 331 5.64 -7.04 13.58
N LEU A 332 6.19 -7.65 14.64
CA LEU A 332 5.40 -8.35 15.64
C LEU A 332 4.47 -7.38 16.39
N ALA A 333 4.95 -6.19 16.74
CA ALA A 333 4.16 -5.16 17.42
C ALA A 333 2.94 -4.68 16.59
N LEU A 334 2.93 -4.89 15.27
CA LEU A 334 1.77 -4.58 14.43
C LEU A 334 0.60 -5.56 14.59
N VAL A 335 0.83 -6.72 15.23
CA VAL A 335 -0.18 -7.77 15.46
C VAL A 335 -0.33 -8.08 16.93
N GLN A 336 0.78 -8.16 17.65
CA GLN A 336 0.85 -8.52 19.08
C GLN A 336 1.78 -7.54 19.83
N PRO A 337 1.35 -6.30 20.06
CA PRO A 337 2.19 -5.27 20.69
C PRO A 337 2.63 -5.64 22.13
N ALA A 338 1.78 -6.29 22.92
CA ALA A 338 2.14 -6.72 24.26
C ALA A 338 3.24 -7.79 24.24
N LEU A 339 3.14 -8.78 23.36
CA LEU A 339 4.18 -9.80 23.18
C LEU A 339 5.50 -9.17 22.69
N ALA A 340 5.44 -8.27 21.70
CA ALA A 340 6.62 -7.58 21.20
C ALA A 340 7.32 -6.78 22.30
N MET A 341 6.56 -6.11 23.16
CA MET A 341 7.10 -5.37 24.30
C MET A 341 7.73 -6.29 25.35
N GLY A 342 7.07 -7.41 25.67
CA GLY A 342 7.63 -8.44 26.57
C GLY A 342 8.95 -9.02 26.06
N LEU A 343 9.00 -9.35 24.75
CA LEU A 343 10.23 -9.83 24.10
C LEU A 343 11.34 -8.74 24.08
N ALA A 344 10.98 -7.48 23.88
CA ALA A 344 11.94 -6.38 23.95
C ALA A 344 12.53 -6.24 25.36
N GLN A 345 11.71 -6.37 26.40
CA GLN A 345 12.18 -6.35 27.80
C GLN A 345 13.10 -7.54 28.08
N LEU A 346 12.74 -8.72 27.59
CA LEU A 346 13.54 -9.93 27.73
C LEU A 346 14.91 -9.80 27.05
N LEU A 347 14.97 -9.22 25.86
CA LEU A 347 16.22 -8.97 25.14
C LEU A 347 17.07 -7.87 25.78
N ALA A 348 16.47 -6.94 26.47
CA ALA A 348 17.17 -5.86 27.19
C ALA A 348 17.65 -6.26 28.60
N PHE A 349 17.24 -7.43 29.10
CA PHE A 349 17.59 -7.87 30.45
C PHE A 349 19.07 -8.26 30.53
N ASP A 350 19.79 -7.67 31.48
CA ASP A 350 21.20 -7.98 31.71
C ASP A 350 21.35 -8.83 32.98
N GLU A 351 21.49 -10.14 32.81
CA GLU A 351 21.67 -11.10 33.94
C GLU A 351 22.88 -10.78 34.83
N ARG A 352 23.93 -10.15 34.25
CA ARG A 352 25.14 -9.80 35.01
C ARG A 352 24.91 -8.57 35.89
N ALA A 353 24.13 -7.61 35.43
CA ALA A 353 23.79 -6.42 36.17
C ALA A 353 22.80 -6.72 37.31
N GLU A 354 21.82 -7.59 37.04
CA GLU A 354 20.74 -7.93 37.96
C GLU A 354 21.12 -9.10 38.93
N GLY A 355 22.13 -9.90 38.60
CA GLY A 355 22.58 -11.03 39.39
C GLY A 355 21.63 -12.24 39.45
N VAL A 356 20.62 -12.25 38.58
CA VAL A 356 19.57 -13.29 38.48
C VAL A 356 19.45 -13.74 37.03
N SER A 357 19.15 -15.03 36.82
CA SER A 357 18.91 -15.53 35.43
C SER A 357 17.59 -14.99 34.86
N VAL A 358 17.51 -14.84 33.53
CA VAL A 358 16.26 -14.47 32.83
C VAL A 358 15.12 -15.40 33.21
N ALA A 359 15.39 -16.71 33.27
CA ALA A 359 14.38 -17.72 33.63
C ALA A 359 13.77 -17.51 35.01
N ASP A 360 14.62 -17.16 35.98
CA ASP A 360 14.17 -16.92 37.38
C ASP A 360 13.50 -15.56 37.55
N ALA A 361 14.03 -14.53 36.87
CA ALA A 361 13.51 -13.18 36.99
C ALA A 361 12.15 -12.99 36.29
N MET A 362 11.97 -13.59 35.12
CA MET A 362 10.79 -13.38 34.29
C MET A 362 9.85 -14.60 34.23
N HIS A 363 10.20 -15.71 34.91
CA HIS A 363 9.45 -16.97 34.92
C HIS A 363 9.10 -17.48 33.51
N VAL A 364 10.01 -17.30 32.54
CA VAL A 364 9.80 -17.70 31.16
C VAL A 364 10.40 -19.08 30.89
N THR A 365 9.72 -19.84 30.05
CA THR A 365 10.20 -21.12 29.53
C THR A 365 10.34 -21.02 28.00
N TRP A 366 11.27 -21.80 27.43
CA TRP A 366 11.48 -21.84 25.98
C TRP A 366 10.40 -22.69 25.27
N SER A 367 9.15 -22.54 25.67
CA SER A 367 8.03 -23.25 25.06
C SER A 367 7.05 -22.30 24.43
N VAL A 368 6.62 -22.58 23.20
CA VAL A 368 5.59 -21.81 22.52
C VAL A 368 4.25 -22.56 22.63
N ALA A 369 3.31 -21.94 23.36
CA ALA A 369 1.95 -22.49 23.46
C ALA A 369 1.31 -22.54 22.05
N GLN A 370 0.83 -23.73 21.67
CA GLN A 370 0.06 -23.89 20.45
C GLN A 370 -1.44 -23.87 20.78
N PRO A 371 -2.28 -23.15 20.03
CA PRO A 371 -3.73 -23.10 20.28
C PRO A 371 -4.40 -24.49 20.21
N HIS A 372 -3.83 -25.42 19.44
CA HIS A 372 -4.34 -26.78 19.25
C HIS A 372 -3.16 -27.75 19.18
N GLY A 373 -2.55 -28.07 20.32
CA GLY A 373 -1.46 -29.05 20.39
C GLY A 373 -0.60 -28.86 21.65
N PRO A 374 0.31 -29.81 21.95
CA PRO A 374 1.27 -29.62 23.03
C PRO A 374 2.21 -28.47 22.70
N PRO A 375 2.75 -27.78 23.72
CA PRO A 375 3.77 -26.75 23.49
C PRO A 375 4.96 -27.34 22.74
N VAL A 376 5.60 -26.56 21.90
CA VAL A 376 6.84 -26.94 21.20
C VAL A 376 7.99 -26.27 21.94
N ASP A 377 8.92 -27.10 22.43
CA ASP A 377 10.16 -26.67 23.06
C ASP A 377 11.20 -26.25 22.03
#